data_de366bb11d019d2d262e0e7415537a2b
#
_entry.id   de366bb11d019d2d262e0e7415537a2b
#
_cell.length_a   1.000
_cell.length_b   1.000
_cell.length_c   1.000
_cell.angle_alpha   90.00
_cell.angle_beta   90.00
_cell.angle_gamma   90.00
#
_symmetry.space_group_name_H-M   'P 1'
#
loop_
_entity.id
_entity.type
_entity.pdbx_description
1 polymer ?
#
loop_
_entity_poly.entity_id
_entity_poly.type
_entity_poly.pdbx_seq_one_letter_code
_entity_poly.pdbx_strand_id
1 'polypeptide(L)' 'MATGTPAAELRELTGEELVTKLRESKEELFNLRFQAATGQLESHGRLRAVRKDIARIYTIMRERELGITSPEDGAA' A
#
# COMPACT_ATOMS: atom_id res chain seq x y z
N MET A 1 -16.04 -0.22 4.03
CA MET A 1 -15.36 0.13 4.39
C MET A 1 -14.15 0.35 3.85
N ALA A 2 -13.45 0.88 4.01
CA ALA A 2 -12.47 1.12 3.45
C ALA A 2 -11.67 0.75 3.40
N THR A 3 -10.89 0.98 3.14
CA THR A 3 -10.33 0.47 2.87
C THR A 3 -9.02 0.83 2.56
N GLY A 4 -8.45 1.79 2.51
CA GLY A 4 -7.09 2.09 2.33
C GLY A 4 -6.49 2.50 3.64
N THR A 5 -5.20 2.38 3.76
CA THR A 5 -4.49 2.82 4.94
C THR A 5 -4.05 4.27 4.74
N PRO A 6 -4.37 5.16 5.67
CA PRO A 6 -3.94 6.55 5.52
C PRO A 6 -2.43 6.68 5.43
N ALA A 7 -1.99 7.65 4.67
CA ALA A 7 -0.56 7.85 4.50
C ALA A 7 0.14 8.12 5.84
N ALA A 8 -0.56 8.80 6.75
CA ALA A 8 0.04 9.09 8.04
C ALA A 8 0.39 7.82 8.80
N GLU A 9 -0.50 6.84 8.76
CA GLU A 9 -0.21 5.56 9.41
C GLU A 9 0.94 4.84 8.75
N LEU A 10 0.97 4.87 7.43
CA LEU A 10 2.04 4.21 6.72
C LEU A 10 3.39 4.82 7.04
N ARG A 11 3.42 6.11 7.29
CA ARG A 11 4.68 6.77 7.61
C ARG A 11 5.21 6.41 8.98
N GLU A 12 4.39 5.82 9.82
CA GLU A 12 4.84 5.38 11.13
C GLU A 12 5.41 3.98 11.12
N LEU A 13 5.28 3.26 10.02
CA LEU A 13 5.74 1.89 9.96
C LEU A 13 7.24 1.83 9.68
N THR A 14 7.86 0.76 10.17
CA THR A 14 9.27 0.53 9.83
C THR A 14 9.38 0.09 8.37
N GLY A 15 10.61 0.06 7.88
CA GLY A 15 10.83 -0.38 6.51
C GLY A 15 10.35 -1.80 6.28
N GLU A 16 10.60 -2.68 7.25
CA GLU A 16 10.17 -4.06 7.12
C GLU A 16 8.64 -4.17 7.13
N GLU A 17 8.01 -3.38 7.97
CA GLU A 17 6.56 -3.39 8.01
C GLU A 17 5.95 -2.90 6.71
N LEU A 18 6.59 -1.91 6.10
CA LEU A 18 6.12 -1.43 4.81
C LEU A 18 6.25 -2.49 3.73
N VAL A 19 7.35 -3.23 3.74
CA VAL A 19 7.55 -4.29 2.76
C VAL A 19 6.49 -5.39 2.95
N THR A 20 6.21 -5.74 4.19
CA THR A 20 5.20 -6.74 4.47
C THR A 20 3.83 -6.28 4.00
N LYS A 21 3.51 -5.03 4.31
CA LYS A 21 2.22 -4.46 3.90
C LYS A 21 2.11 -4.43 2.38
N LEU A 22 3.19 -4.08 1.71
CA LEU A 22 3.21 -4.04 0.26
C LEU A 22 2.95 -5.43 -0.31
N ARG A 23 3.59 -6.43 0.24
CA ARG A 23 3.40 -7.79 -0.24
C ARG A 23 1.95 -8.23 -0.07
N GLU A 24 1.38 -7.97 1.10
CA GLU A 24 0.01 -8.34 1.36
C GLU A 24 -0.96 -7.63 0.43
N SER A 25 -0.70 -6.35 0.20
CA SER A 25 -1.56 -5.58 -0.69
C SER A 25 -1.46 -6.06 -2.12
N LYS A 26 -0.28 -6.45 -2.56
CA LYS A 26 -0.10 -6.96 -3.90
C LYS A 26 -0.82 -8.29 -4.08
N GLU A 27 -0.79 -9.14 -3.07
CA GLU A 27 -1.50 -10.40 -3.14
C GLU A 27 -3.01 -10.15 -3.23
N GLU A 28 -3.49 -9.22 -2.45
CA GLU A 28 -4.91 -8.89 -2.50
C GLU A 28 -5.28 -8.32 -3.86
N LEU A 29 -4.43 -7.45 -4.40
CA LEU A 29 -4.69 -6.90 -5.72
C LEU A 29 -4.75 -7.99 -6.77
N PHE A 30 -3.83 -8.94 -6.70
CA PHE A 30 -3.82 -10.04 -7.65
C PHE A 30 -5.13 -10.81 -7.57
N ASN A 31 -5.57 -11.13 -6.36
CA ASN A 31 -6.82 -11.87 -6.19
C ASN A 31 -8.02 -11.09 -6.71
N LEU A 32 -8.06 -9.80 -6.44
CA LEU A 32 -9.17 -8.97 -6.90
C LEU A 32 -9.19 -8.87 -8.42
N ARG A 33 -8.00 -8.75 -9.03
CA ARG A 33 -7.93 -8.69 -10.48
C ARG A 33 -8.35 -10.01 -11.11
N PHE A 34 -7.99 -11.11 -10.45
CA PHE A 34 -8.43 -12.42 -10.92
C PHE A 34 -9.95 -12.53 -10.87
N GLN A 35 -10.53 -12.07 -9.76
CA GLN A 35 -11.99 -12.06 -9.65
C GLN A 35 -12.64 -11.20 -10.72
N ALA A 36 -12.04 -10.06 -11.01
CA ALA A 36 -12.58 -9.19 -12.06
C ALA A 36 -12.52 -9.89 -13.42
N ALA A 37 -11.44 -10.59 -13.68
CA ALA A 37 -11.27 -11.26 -14.96
C ALA A 37 -12.29 -12.40 -15.13
N THR A 38 -12.69 -13.02 -14.04
CA THR A 38 -13.65 -14.13 -14.11
C THR A 38 -15.08 -13.66 -13.89
N GLY A 39 -15.29 -12.36 -13.73
CA GLY A 39 -16.63 -11.84 -13.53
C GLY A 39 -17.17 -12.01 -12.13
N GLN A 40 -16.31 -12.29 -11.18
CA GLN A 40 -16.73 -12.55 -9.81
C GLN A 40 -16.42 -11.43 -8.84
N LEU A 41 -15.90 -10.31 -9.33
CA LEU A 41 -15.55 -9.21 -8.47
C LEU A 41 -16.81 -8.54 -7.94
N GLU A 42 -16.91 -8.43 -6.62
CA GLU A 42 -18.09 -7.84 -6.01
C GLU A 42 -17.99 -6.33 -5.88
N SER A 43 -16.79 -5.81 -5.78
CA SER A 43 -16.63 -4.39 -5.53
C SER A 43 -15.44 -3.83 -6.27
N HIS A 44 -15.73 -2.96 -7.22
CA HIS A 44 -14.64 -2.25 -7.90
C HIS A 44 -14.01 -1.21 -6.98
N GLY A 45 -14.77 -0.78 -5.98
CA GLY A 45 -14.23 0.16 -5.01
C GLY A 45 -13.07 -0.43 -4.24
N ARG A 46 -13.19 -1.70 -3.88
CA ARG A 46 -12.10 -2.35 -3.16
C ARG A 46 -10.86 -2.48 -4.02
N LEU A 47 -11.05 -2.83 -5.28
CA LEU A 47 -9.92 -2.93 -6.20
C LEU A 47 -9.19 -1.61 -6.29
N ARG A 48 -9.96 -0.53 -6.39
CA ARG A 48 -9.39 0.81 -6.49
C ARG A 48 -8.66 1.18 -5.20
N ALA A 49 -9.26 0.84 -4.06
CA ALA A 49 -8.66 1.17 -2.77
C ALA A 49 -7.33 0.45 -2.59
N VAL A 50 -7.26 -0.81 -2.98
CA VAL A 50 -6.02 -1.56 -2.84
C VAL A 50 -4.94 -0.99 -3.75
N ARG A 51 -5.31 -0.60 -4.96
CA ARG A 51 -4.34 0.00 -5.88
C ARG A 51 -3.80 1.30 -5.31
N LYS A 52 -4.65 2.12 -4.70
CA LYS A 52 -4.18 3.35 -4.09
C LYS A 52 -3.28 3.08 -2.91
N ASP A 53 -3.60 2.04 -2.15
CA ASP A 53 -2.80 1.68 -1.01
C ASP A 53 -1.38 1.32 -1.45
N ILE A 54 -1.28 0.51 -2.49
CA ILE A 54 0.02 0.12 -3.01
C ILE A 54 0.80 1.34 -3.48
N ALA A 55 0.12 2.25 -4.16
CA ALA A 55 0.78 3.46 -4.63
C ALA A 55 1.30 4.29 -3.47
N ARG A 56 0.53 4.39 -2.39
CA ARG A 56 0.97 5.13 -1.23
C ARG A 56 2.19 4.50 -0.58
N ILE A 57 2.19 3.17 -0.50
CA ILE A 57 3.31 2.48 0.10
C ILE A 57 4.58 2.74 -0.71
N TYR A 58 4.48 2.63 -2.03
CA TYR A 58 5.63 2.92 -2.89
C TYR A 58 6.11 4.35 -2.71
N THR A 59 5.17 5.27 -2.63
CA THR A 59 5.52 6.68 -2.46
C THR A 59 6.31 6.89 -1.16
N ILE A 60 5.84 6.27 -0.08
CA ILE A 60 6.49 6.45 1.20
C ILE A 60 7.86 5.78 1.21
N MET A 61 7.97 4.60 0.62
CA MET A 61 9.26 3.96 0.53
C MET A 61 10.24 4.81 -0.28
N ARG A 62 9.74 5.44 -1.33
CA ARG A 62 10.58 6.29 -2.15
C ARG A 62 11.01 7.53 -1.37
N GLU A 63 10.09 8.10 -0.59
CA GLU A 63 10.43 9.25 0.24
C GLU A 63 11.55 8.90 1.21
N ARG A 64 11.49 7.72 1.78
CA ARG A 64 12.54 7.30 2.72
C ARG A 64 13.85 7.09 2.03
N GLU A 65 13.81 6.53 0.83
CA GLU A 65 15.00 6.36 0.03
C GLU A 65 15.68 7.70 -0.23
N LEU A 66 14.87 8.71 -0.50
CA LEU A 66 15.39 10.03 -0.80
C LEU A 66 15.70 10.85 0.43
N GLY A 67 15.32 10.36 1.60
CA GLY A 67 15.59 11.07 2.83
C GLY A 67 14.66 12.24 3.08
N ILE A 68 13.53 12.29 2.39
CA ILE A 68 12.61 13.41 2.54
C ILE A 68 11.85 13.32 3.83
N THR A 69 11.29 12.16 4.14
CA THR A 69 10.61 11.97 5.40
C THR A 69 10.97 10.59 5.89
N SER A 70 11.41 10.51 7.09
CA SER A 70 11.74 9.20 7.63
C SER A 70 11.78 9.29 9.11
N PRO A 71 10.85 8.68 9.79
CA PRO A 71 10.88 8.68 11.25
C PRO A 71 12.11 8.00 11.79
N GLU A 72 12.66 7.09 11.01
CA GLU A 72 13.76 6.34 11.51
C GLU A 72 15.05 7.02 11.38
N ASP A 73 15.28 7.67 10.31
CA ASP A 73 16.54 8.27 10.14
C ASP A 73 16.36 9.70 9.98
N GLY A 74 15.40 10.23 10.57
CA GLY A 74 15.09 11.60 10.43
C GLY A 74 16.31 12.45 10.43
N ALA A 75 17.33 11.90 10.86
CA ALA A 75 18.47 12.67 10.90
C ALA A 75 19.19 12.77 9.62
N ALA A 76 18.92 12.00 8.79
CA ALA A 76 19.72 11.92 7.64
C ALA A 76 20.01 13.21 7.00
#